data_b9440eb4ecac2bdf63b93d24e0500340
#
_entry.id   b9440eb4ecac2bdf63b93d24e0500340
#
_cell.length_a   1.000
_cell.length_b   1.000
_cell.length_c   1.000
_cell.angle_alpha   90.00
_cell.angle_beta   90.00
_cell.angle_gamma   90.00
#
_symmetry.space_group_name_H-M   'P 1'
#
loop_
_entity.id
_entity.type
_entity.pdbx_description
1 polymer ?
#
loop_
_entity_poly.entity_id
_entity_poly.type
_entity_poly.pdbx_seq_one_letter_code
_entity_poly.pdbx_strand_id
1 'polypeptide(L)'
;MKTFTHLLCVLILSIVLFACNNAHFLKEESYRNQVAQDFEQKKQALPHGDLFAIFGDSALSVYEREALMFLYAYMPIGDVTDYPGDYYLENVRLSKQTRDEMPWGKEIPDEVFRHFVLPIRVNNENLDDSRRVFYDELKDRVKGLPMKDAILEVNHWCHEKVVYRPSDARTSSPLASVKTAYGRCGEESTFTVAALRAVGIPARQVYTPRWAHTDDNHAWVEAWADGHWYFFGACEPEPVLNLGWFNSPASRGMLMHTKVFGRYNGPEEIMLETPNYTEINVTENYAPIAKALVTVKDRNGQPVTGARVEFKVYNYAEFYTVATKYTDASGQVSLTAGKGDMLVWASDKGTFGFSKLSFSKQPELTLTLDKKEGDIFEEDIDIVPPVENPILPEVTPEQRAENDRRMMQ
;
A
#
# COMPACT_ATOMS: atom_id res chain seq x y z
N MET A 1 55.58 19.65 -8.72
CA MET A 1 54.18 20.07 -8.74
C MET A 1 53.24 19.08 -9.36
N LYS A 2 53.49 18.48 -10.53
CA LYS A 2 52.59 17.50 -11.20
C LYS A 2 52.33 16.19 -10.43
N THR A 3 53.31 15.68 -9.69
CA THR A 3 53.22 14.45 -8.90
C THR A 3 52.36 14.61 -7.63
N PHE A 4 52.35 15.82 -7.02
CA PHE A 4 51.55 16.10 -5.82
C PHE A 4 50.08 16.27 -6.13
N THR A 5 49.76 16.81 -7.32
CA THR A 5 48.37 16.96 -7.81
C THR A 5 47.74 15.61 -8.13
N HIS A 6 48.48 14.66 -8.70
CA HIS A 6 47.96 13.31 -8.97
C HIS A 6 47.71 12.52 -7.68
N LEU A 7 48.59 12.64 -6.68
CA LEU A 7 48.40 11.96 -5.39
C LEU A 7 47.18 12.50 -4.63
N LEU A 8 46.93 13.83 -4.69
CA LEU A 8 45.78 14.47 -4.08
C LEU A 8 44.48 14.06 -4.79
N CYS A 9 44.45 14.00 -6.13
CA CYS A 9 43.27 13.55 -6.89
C CYS A 9 42.95 12.08 -6.64
N VAL A 10 43.95 11.19 -6.51
CA VAL A 10 43.75 9.76 -6.21
C VAL A 10 43.25 9.60 -4.77
N LEU A 11 43.74 10.41 -3.81
CA LEU A 11 43.29 10.37 -2.42
C LEU A 11 41.87 10.89 -2.27
N ILE A 12 41.49 11.97 -2.97
CA ILE A 12 40.11 12.51 -2.99
C ILE A 12 39.16 11.51 -3.66
N LEU A 13 39.57 10.87 -4.77
CA LEU A 13 38.79 9.86 -5.46
C LEU A 13 38.57 8.62 -4.58
N SER A 14 39.62 8.20 -3.82
CA SER A 14 39.52 7.08 -2.88
C SER A 14 38.61 7.40 -1.70
N ILE A 15 38.65 8.63 -1.17
CA ILE A 15 37.78 9.08 -0.06
C ILE A 15 36.32 9.16 -0.53
N VAL A 16 36.06 9.64 -1.76
CA VAL A 16 34.71 9.70 -2.35
C VAL A 16 34.16 8.31 -2.61
N LEU A 17 34.99 7.39 -3.11
CA LEU A 17 34.59 5.99 -3.31
C LEU A 17 34.34 5.24 -1.99
N PHE A 18 35.14 5.54 -0.93
CA PHE A 18 34.92 4.97 0.40
C PHE A 18 33.67 5.56 1.09
N ALA A 19 33.38 6.85 0.91
CA ALA A 19 32.18 7.47 1.45
C ALA A 19 30.90 6.98 0.76
N CYS A 20 30.93 6.73 -0.56
CA CYS A 20 29.81 6.14 -1.29
C CYS A 20 29.54 4.68 -0.88
N ASN A 21 30.57 3.92 -0.53
CA ASN A 21 30.42 2.50 -0.13
C ASN A 21 29.86 2.33 1.29
N ASN A 22 29.87 3.38 2.12
CA ASN A 22 29.36 3.37 3.50
C ASN A 22 28.02 4.11 3.67
N ALA A 23 27.38 4.54 2.59
CA ALA A 23 26.07 5.18 2.71
C ALA A 23 25.01 4.17 3.16
N HIS A 24 24.34 4.46 4.29
CA HIS A 24 23.24 3.65 4.80
C HIS A 24 21.98 3.82 3.96
N PHE A 25 21.29 2.70 3.66
CA PHE A 25 19.91 2.70 3.17
C PHE A 25 18.93 3.05 4.30
N LEU A 26 19.13 2.47 5.47
CA LEU A 26 18.34 2.73 6.67
C LEU A 26 19.08 3.79 7.52
N LYS A 27 18.82 5.08 7.26
CA LYS A 27 19.56 6.19 7.88
C LYS A 27 19.32 6.29 9.38
N GLU A 28 18.08 6.04 9.83
CA GLU A 28 17.71 6.11 11.25
C GLU A 28 18.20 4.87 11.99
N GLU A 29 19.07 5.04 12.97
CA GLU A 29 19.70 3.95 13.71
C GLU A 29 18.68 3.06 14.44
N SER A 30 17.67 3.66 15.07
CA SER A 30 16.61 2.90 15.77
C SER A 30 15.83 1.99 14.82
N TYR A 31 15.46 2.49 13.65
CA TYR A 31 14.76 1.73 12.63
C TYR A 31 15.66 0.65 12.01
N ARG A 32 16.92 0.97 11.75
CA ARG A 32 17.91 -0.02 11.27
C ARG A 32 18.08 -1.18 12.25
N ASN A 33 18.16 -0.89 13.55
CA ASN A 33 18.25 -1.92 14.59
C ASN A 33 16.98 -2.79 14.65
N GLN A 34 15.80 -2.20 14.48
CA GLN A 34 14.54 -2.92 14.41
C GLN A 34 14.50 -3.86 13.20
N VAL A 35 14.86 -3.37 12.01
CA VAL A 35 14.93 -4.20 10.78
C VAL A 35 15.92 -5.35 10.95
N ALA A 36 17.08 -5.09 11.54
CA ALA A 36 18.09 -6.14 11.80
C ALA A 36 17.55 -7.21 12.75
N GLN A 37 16.83 -6.82 13.79
CA GLN A 37 16.19 -7.76 14.73
C GLN A 37 15.11 -8.61 14.04
N ASP A 38 14.22 -7.98 13.26
CA ASP A 38 13.15 -8.67 12.53
C ASP A 38 13.73 -9.62 11.48
N PHE A 39 14.79 -9.23 10.80
CA PHE A 39 15.53 -10.07 9.85
C PHE A 39 16.13 -11.31 10.52
N GLU A 40 16.82 -11.15 11.66
CA GLU A 40 17.38 -12.28 12.40
C GLU A 40 16.31 -13.21 12.92
N GLN A 41 15.17 -12.72 13.40
CA GLN A 41 14.02 -13.54 13.78
C GLN A 41 13.50 -14.38 12.60
N LYS A 42 13.35 -13.78 11.42
CA LYS A 42 12.93 -14.48 10.20
C LYS A 42 13.94 -15.56 9.80
N LYS A 43 15.23 -15.24 9.83
CA LYS A 43 16.31 -16.17 9.52
C LYS A 43 16.35 -17.36 10.48
N GLN A 44 16.13 -17.14 11.77
CA GLN A 44 16.04 -18.21 12.77
C GLN A 44 14.80 -19.11 12.57
N ALA A 45 13.69 -18.53 12.10
CA ALA A 45 12.47 -19.29 11.79
C ALA A 45 12.61 -20.16 10.52
N LEU A 46 13.59 -19.89 9.66
CA LEU A 46 13.86 -20.57 8.39
C LEU A 46 15.32 -21.07 8.35
N PRO A 47 15.74 -22.00 9.26
CA PRO A 47 17.16 -22.28 9.49
C PRO A 47 17.80 -23.20 8.45
N HIS A 48 17.04 -23.77 7.53
CA HIS A 48 17.52 -24.76 6.57
C HIS A 48 17.70 -24.21 5.16
N GLY A 49 18.68 -24.77 4.44
CA GLY A 49 18.98 -24.39 3.06
C GLY A 49 19.82 -23.14 2.92
N ASP A 50 19.85 -22.63 1.70
CA ASP A 50 20.65 -21.49 1.26
C ASP A 50 19.83 -20.19 1.07
N LEU A 51 18.63 -20.13 1.66
CA LEU A 51 17.68 -19.03 1.50
C LEU A 51 18.27 -17.65 1.79
N PHE A 52 19.28 -17.57 2.64
CA PHE A 52 19.96 -16.33 3.05
C PHE A 52 21.41 -16.27 2.53
N ALA A 53 21.78 -17.11 1.55
CA ALA A 53 23.17 -17.19 1.05
C ALA A 53 23.70 -15.85 0.50
N ILE A 54 22.83 -15.03 -0.10
CA ILE A 54 23.20 -13.70 -0.64
C ILE A 54 23.89 -12.82 0.42
N PHE A 55 23.56 -12.95 1.72
CA PHE A 55 24.18 -12.18 2.78
C PHE A 55 25.61 -12.62 3.11
N GLY A 56 26.08 -13.73 2.56
CA GLY A 56 27.48 -14.16 2.60
C GLY A 56 28.38 -13.46 1.56
N ASP A 57 27.80 -12.76 0.59
CA ASP A 57 28.57 -12.03 -0.42
C ASP A 57 29.27 -10.81 0.23
N SER A 58 30.61 -10.85 0.20
CA SER A 58 31.45 -9.77 0.71
C SER A 58 31.50 -8.53 -0.20
N ALA A 59 31.00 -8.64 -1.43
CA ALA A 59 30.95 -7.52 -2.38
C ALA A 59 29.74 -6.61 -2.18
N LEU A 60 28.74 -7.03 -1.37
CA LEU A 60 27.59 -6.18 -1.03
C LEU A 60 28.02 -4.91 -0.33
N SER A 61 27.63 -3.77 -0.87
CA SER A 61 27.73 -2.48 -0.15
C SER A 61 26.83 -2.46 1.10
N VAL A 62 27.11 -1.54 2.02
CA VAL A 62 26.24 -1.32 3.20
C VAL A 62 24.81 -1.04 2.78
N TYR A 63 24.61 -0.19 1.77
CA TYR A 63 23.30 0.13 1.21
C TYR A 63 22.55 -1.11 0.72
N GLU A 64 23.19 -1.93 -0.13
CA GLU A 64 22.59 -3.15 -0.69
C GLU A 64 22.23 -4.16 0.41
N ARG A 65 23.13 -4.36 1.36
CA ARG A 65 22.91 -5.25 2.50
C ARG A 65 21.70 -4.83 3.34
N GLU A 66 21.59 -3.55 3.68
CA GLU A 66 20.47 -3.02 4.47
C GLU A 66 19.14 -3.07 3.69
N ALA A 67 19.15 -2.74 2.39
CA ALA A 67 17.97 -2.84 1.54
C ALA A 67 17.48 -4.29 1.38
N LEU A 68 18.42 -5.24 1.19
CA LEU A 68 18.09 -6.67 1.20
C LEU A 68 17.56 -7.13 2.57
N MET A 69 18.18 -6.71 3.67
CA MET A 69 17.67 -7.04 5.02
C MET A 69 16.24 -6.56 5.22
N PHE A 70 15.93 -5.34 4.79
CA PHE A 70 14.57 -4.81 4.83
C PHE A 70 13.59 -5.67 4.01
N LEU A 71 13.93 -6.03 2.77
CA LEU A 71 13.08 -6.87 1.94
C LEU A 71 12.87 -8.25 2.60
N TYR A 72 13.95 -8.92 3.00
CA TYR A 72 13.88 -10.26 3.60
C TYR A 72 13.16 -10.28 4.95
N ALA A 73 13.31 -9.26 5.77
CA ALA A 73 12.61 -9.17 7.06
C ALA A 73 11.08 -9.21 6.88
N TYR A 74 10.57 -8.60 5.81
CA TYR A 74 9.14 -8.35 5.65
C TYR A 74 8.48 -9.02 4.44
N MET A 75 9.23 -9.71 3.57
CA MET A 75 8.61 -10.47 2.48
C MET A 75 7.90 -11.74 3.00
N PRO A 76 6.84 -12.20 2.34
CA PRO A 76 6.22 -13.50 2.62
C PRO A 76 7.23 -14.65 2.50
N ILE A 77 6.98 -15.77 3.22
CA ILE A 77 7.85 -16.96 3.16
C ILE A 77 7.95 -17.50 1.73
N GLY A 78 6.85 -17.49 0.97
CA GLY A 78 6.85 -17.90 -0.43
C GLY A 78 7.85 -17.11 -1.28
N ASP A 79 7.98 -15.80 -1.04
CA ASP A 79 8.95 -14.98 -1.76
C ASP A 79 10.40 -15.37 -1.40
N VAL A 80 10.67 -15.68 -0.12
CA VAL A 80 12.01 -16.15 0.30
C VAL A 80 12.38 -17.47 -0.36
N THR A 81 11.40 -18.36 -0.60
CA THR A 81 11.65 -19.71 -1.13
C THR A 81 11.61 -19.79 -2.66
N ASP A 82 10.79 -18.98 -3.30
CA ASP A 82 10.50 -19.10 -4.73
C ASP A 82 11.50 -18.31 -5.63
N TYR A 83 12.21 -17.33 -5.03
CA TYR A 83 13.12 -16.45 -5.79
C TYR A 83 14.52 -16.42 -5.16
N PRO A 84 15.59 -16.48 -5.97
CA PRO A 84 16.96 -16.46 -5.47
C PRO A 84 17.38 -15.06 -4.98
N GLY A 85 18.39 -15.00 -4.12
CA GLY A 85 18.89 -13.73 -3.57
C GLY A 85 19.35 -12.73 -4.63
N ASP A 86 19.91 -13.20 -5.74
CA ASP A 86 20.35 -12.34 -6.85
C ASP A 86 19.18 -11.60 -7.51
N TYR A 87 17.98 -12.20 -7.57
CA TYR A 87 16.78 -11.53 -8.02
C TYR A 87 16.46 -10.29 -7.17
N TYR A 88 16.54 -10.41 -5.85
CA TYR A 88 16.31 -9.28 -4.93
C TYR A 88 17.43 -8.24 -5.03
N LEU A 89 18.67 -8.66 -5.15
CA LEU A 89 19.82 -7.76 -5.31
C LEU A 89 19.71 -6.93 -6.60
N GLU A 90 19.29 -7.54 -7.69
CA GLU A 90 19.03 -6.84 -8.94
C GLU A 90 17.94 -5.78 -8.79
N ASN A 91 16.83 -6.13 -8.14
CA ASN A 91 15.75 -5.17 -7.86
C ASN A 91 16.18 -4.01 -6.94
N VAL A 92 17.03 -4.27 -5.94
CA VAL A 92 17.65 -3.23 -5.10
C VAL A 92 18.50 -2.28 -5.96
N ARG A 93 19.36 -2.84 -6.84
CA ARG A 93 20.22 -2.06 -7.74
C ARG A 93 19.43 -1.20 -8.72
N LEU A 94 18.38 -1.76 -9.32
CA LEU A 94 17.49 -1.02 -10.21
C LEU A 94 16.76 0.10 -9.48
N SER A 95 16.26 -0.14 -8.27
CA SER A 95 15.62 0.91 -7.47
C SER A 95 16.59 2.04 -7.13
N LYS A 96 17.84 1.70 -6.78
CA LYS A 96 18.87 2.71 -6.54
C LYS A 96 19.22 3.47 -7.83
N GLN A 97 19.34 2.77 -8.95
CA GLN A 97 19.61 3.36 -10.26
C GLN A 97 18.53 4.39 -10.62
N THR A 98 17.24 4.06 -10.48
CA THR A 98 16.16 5.01 -10.76
C THR A 98 16.20 6.22 -9.83
N ARG A 99 16.58 6.03 -8.56
CA ARG A 99 16.77 7.14 -7.62
C ARG A 99 17.90 8.08 -8.04
N ASP A 100 18.96 7.54 -8.61
CA ASP A 100 20.11 8.32 -9.05
C ASP A 100 19.90 9.00 -10.40
N GLU A 101 19.13 8.40 -11.32
CA GLU A 101 18.97 8.83 -12.72
C GLU A 101 17.74 9.67 -12.98
N MET A 102 16.62 9.41 -12.29
CA MET A 102 15.37 10.15 -12.52
C MET A 102 15.37 11.53 -11.88
N PRO A 103 14.78 12.54 -12.53
CA PRO A 103 14.80 13.91 -12.01
C PRO A 103 14.26 14.06 -10.58
N TRP A 104 13.23 13.29 -10.25
CA TRP A 104 12.55 13.30 -8.93
C TRP A 104 13.24 12.44 -7.86
N GLY A 105 14.22 11.61 -8.22
CA GLY A 105 14.76 10.60 -7.31
C GLY A 105 15.36 11.14 -6.01
N LYS A 106 15.94 12.35 -6.05
CA LYS A 106 16.52 13.01 -4.87
C LYS A 106 15.49 13.77 -4.02
N GLU A 107 14.32 14.06 -4.57
CA GLU A 107 13.24 14.78 -3.90
C GLU A 107 12.38 13.84 -3.04
N ILE A 108 12.44 12.53 -3.32
CA ILE A 108 11.65 11.52 -2.60
C ILE A 108 12.29 11.28 -1.21
N PRO A 109 11.53 11.48 -0.12
CA PRO A 109 11.99 11.15 1.23
C PRO A 109 12.39 9.67 1.35
N ASP A 110 13.40 9.39 2.19
CA ASP A 110 13.92 8.02 2.34
C ASP A 110 12.86 7.03 2.81
N GLU A 111 11.97 7.44 3.69
CA GLU A 111 10.86 6.61 4.17
C GLU A 111 9.85 6.29 3.04
N VAL A 112 9.49 7.30 2.24
CA VAL A 112 8.59 7.11 1.09
C VAL A 112 9.23 6.19 0.05
N PHE A 113 10.53 6.37 -0.23
CA PHE A 113 11.26 5.48 -1.14
C PHE A 113 11.31 4.04 -0.61
N ARG A 114 11.64 3.87 0.67
CA ARG A 114 11.76 2.57 1.34
C ARG A 114 10.48 1.75 1.27
N HIS A 115 9.33 2.39 1.47
CA HIS A 115 8.05 1.69 1.55
C HIS A 115 7.28 1.62 0.23
N PHE A 116 7.52 2.56 -0.70
CA PHE A 116 6.65 2.71 -1.88
C PHE A 116 7.39 2.67 -3.22
N VAL A 117 8.73 2.54 -3.23
CA VAL A 117 9.52 2.29 -4.43
C VAL A 117 10.27 0.96 -4.35
N LEU A 118 11.01 0.74 -3.25
CA LEU A 118 11.85 -0.45 -3.10
C LEU A 118 11.07 -1.77 -3.14
N PRO A 119 9.93 -1.96 -2.42
CA PRO A 119 9.22 -3.23 -2.42
C PRO A 119 8.78 -3.62 -3.83
N ILE A 120 8.98 -4.90 -4.17
CA ILE A 120 8.58 -5.46 -5.46
C ILE A 120 7.10 -5.83 -5.40
N ARG A 121 6.71 -6.53 -4.32
CA ARG A 121 5.34 -7.00 -4.10
C ARG A 121 4.37 -5.84 -3.86
N VAL A 122 3.21 -5.92 -4.47
CA VAL A 122 2.11 -4.95 -4.34
C VAL A 122 0.93 -5.56 -3.59
N ASN A 123 0.54 -6.79 -3.95
CA ASN A 123 -0.62 -7.51 -3.38
C ASN A 123 -0.23 -8.98 -3.09
N ASN A 124 -0.91 -9.94 -3.70
CA ASN A 124 -0.71 -11.39 -3.57
C ASN A 124 -0.27 -12.06 -4.88
N GLU A 125 0.19 -11.27 -5.84
CA GLU A 125 0.71 -11.70 -7.13
C GLU A 125 1.98 -12.56 -6.98
N ASN A 126 2.32 -13.34 -8.01
CA ASN A 126 3.68 -13.83 -8.18
C ASN A 126 4.59 -12.68 -8.59
N LEU A 127 5.84 -12.70 -8.13
CA LEU A 127 6.85 -11.74 -8.58
C LEU A 127 7.39 -12.17 -9.96
N ASP A 128 7.91 -11.20 -10.71
CA ASP A 128 8.54 -11.40 -12.01
C ASP A 128 9.56 -10.28 -12.32
N ASP A 129 10.17 -10.31 -13.49
CA ASP A 129 11.19 -9.34 -13.91
C ASP A 129 10.60 -8.00 -14.40
N SER A 130 9.37 -7.67 -14.03
CA SER A 130 8.66 -6.48 -14.49
C SER A 130 9.42 -5.19 -14.24
N ARG A 131 10.12 -5.06 -13.10
CA ARG A 131 10.87 -3.83 -12.79
C ARG A 131 11.90 -3.49 -13.87
N ARG A 132 12.67 -4.47 -14.32
CA ARG A 132 13.66 -4.27 -15.40
C ARG A 132 12.97 -3.98 -16.74
N VAL A 133 12.02 -4.83 -17.12
CA VAL A 133 11.32 -4.70 -18.41
C VAL A 133 10.60 -3.35 -18.51
N PHE A 134 9.90 -2.94 -17.47
CA PHE A 134 9.15 -1.68 -17.46
C PHE A 134 10.07 -0.46 -17.38
N TYR A 135 11.18 -0.55 -16.64
CA TYR A 135 12.20 0.50 -16.65
C TYR A 135 12.72 0.76 -18.06
N ASP A 136 13.10 -0.31 -18.78
CA ASP A 136 13.65 -0.18 -20.13
C ASP A 136 12.63 0.40 -21.13
N GLU A 137 11.34 0.11 -20.99
CA GLU A 137 10.30 0.67 -21.86
C GLU A 137 9.90 2.11 -21.48
N LEU A 138 9.96 2.49 -20.20
CA LEU A 138 9.40 3.73 -19.69
C LEU A 138 10.41 4.86 -19.48
N LYS A 139 11.67 4.54 -19.18
CA LYS A 139 12.69 5.53 -18.77
C LYS A 139 12.77 6.75 -19.72
N ASP A 140 12.79 6.49 -21.03
CA ASP A 140 12.93 7.56 -22.03
C ASP A 140 11.60 8.30 -22.27
N ARG A 141 10.45 7.67 -21.96
CA ARG A 141 9.14 8.33 -22.06
C ARG A 141 8.93 9.37 -20.95
N VAL A 142 9.49 9.11 -19.76
CA VAL A 142 9.16 9.89 -18.55
C VAL A 142 10.27 10.83 -18.09
N LYS A 143 11.54 10.56 -18.41
CA LYS A 143 12.71 11.29 -17.87
C LYS A 143 12.68 12.81 -18.12
N GLY A 144 12.04 13.27 -19.18
CA GLY A 144 11.92 14.69 -19.53
C GLY A 144 10.68 15.39 -18.96
N LEU A 145 9.85 14.69 -18.20
CA LEU A 145 8.57 15.19 -17.71
C LEU A 145 8.65 15.64 -16.25
N PRO A 146 7.84 16.62 -15.82
CA PRO A 146 7.52 16.81 -14.41
C PRO A 146 6.90 15.53 -13.81
N MET A 147 7.09 15.30 -12.51
CA MET A 147 6.69 14.04 -11.89
C MET A 147 5.20 13.71 -12.04
N LYS A 148 4.30 14.71 -11.93
CA LYS A 148 2.85 14.52 -12.15
C LYS A 148 2.53 14.11 -13.58
N ASP A 149 3.18 14.70 -14.55
CA ASP A 149 2.99 14.37 -15.97
C ASP A 149 3.57 12.97 -16.26
N ALA A 150 4.68 12.60 -15.60
CA ALA A 150 5.24 11.26 -15.68
C ALA A 150 4.28 10.20 -15.14
N ILE A 151 3.55 10.48 -14.05
CA ILE A 151 2.52 9.58 -13.52
C ILE A 151 1.41 9.35 -14.55
N LEU A 152 0.89 10.42 -15.16
CA LEU A 152 -0.11 10.33 -16.22
C LEU A 152 0.42 9.56 -17.43
N GLU A 153 1.66 9.80 -17.83
CA GLU A 153 2.31 9.11 -18.94
C GLU A 153 2.45 7.60 -18.70
N VAL A 154 2.86 7.20 -17.48
CA VAL A 154 2.91 5.80 -17.09
C VAL A 154 1.51 5.16 -17.15
N ASN A 155 0.46 5.86 -16.70
CA ASN A 155 -0.90 5.32 -16.76
C ASN A 155 -1.40 5.15 -18.20
N HIS A 156 -1.07 6.08 -19.11
CA HIS A 156 -1.32 5.91 -20.55
C HIS A 156 -0.59 4.68 -21.12
N TRP A 157 0.70 4.51 -20.78
CA TRP A 157 1.45 3.32 -21.19
C TRP A 157 0.80 2.03 -20.64
N CYS A 158 0.29 2.06 -19.39
CA CYS A 158 -0.42 0.92 -18.83
C CYS A 158 -1.69 0.60 -19.63
N HIS A 159 -2.46 1.60 -20.03
CA HIS A 159 -3.64 1.44 -20.88
C HIS A 159 -3.34 0.85 -22.26
N GLU A 160 -2.20 1.20 -22.85
CA GLU A 160 -1.71 0.62 -24.11
C GLU A 160 -1.48 -0.91 -24.02
N LYS A 161 -1.27 -1.44 -22.80
CA LYS A 161 -0.92 -2.84 -22.55
C LYS A 161 -2.06 -3.68 -21.99
N VAL A 162 -2.88 -3.12 -21.12
CA VAL A 162 -3.89 -3.85 -20.33
C VAL A 162 -5.20 -3.08 -20.31
N VAL A 163 -6.29 -3.79 -20.53
CA VAL A 163 -7.66 -3.27 -20.43
C VAL A 163 -8.47 -4.04 -19.39
N TYR A 164 -9.47 -3.39 -18.82
CA TYR A 164 -10.32 -4.03 -17.81
C TYR A 164 -11.10 -5.20 -18.40
N ARG A 165 -10.97 -6.34 -17.74
CA ARG A 165 -11.80 -7.53 -17.98
C ARG A 165 -11.79 -8.41 -16.73
N PRO A 166 -12.92 -8.97 -16.30
CA PRO A 166 -12.95 -9.95 -15.21
C PRO A 166 -11.95 -11.09 -15.44
N SER A 167 -11.21 -11.44 -14.41
CA SER A 167 -10.18 -12.48 -14.42
C SER A 167 -10.34 -13.43 -13.24
N ASP A 168 -9.33 -14.27 -12.97
CA ASP A 168 -9.29 -15.20 -11.85
C ASP A 168 -9.32 -14.51 -10.49
N ALA A 169 -9.64 -15.26 -9.44
CA ALA A 169 -9.63 -14.76 -8.06
C ALA A 169 -8.24 -14.36 -7.57
N ARG A 170 -7.17 -14.96 -8.11
CA ARG A 170 -5.79 -14.63 -7.80
C ARG A 170 -5.27 -13.53 -8.72
N THR A 171 -4.58 -12.55 -8.14
CA THR A 171 -3.93 -11.47 -8.90
C THR A 171 -2.78 -12.02 -9.74
N SER A 172 -2.79 -11.74 -11.03
CA SER A 172 -1.70 -12.09 -11.96
C SER A 172 -0.45 -11.24 -11.69
N SER A 173 0.74 -11.77 -12.02
CA SER A 173 1.96 -10.97 -12.00
C SER A 173 1.92 -9.86 -13.06
N PRO A 174 2.69 -8.78 -12.90
CA PRO A 174 2.67 -7.66 -13.84
C PRO A 174 2.95 -8.06 -15.30
N LEU A 175 3.96 -8.90 -15.55
CA LEU A 175 4.25 -9.38 -16.92
C LEU A 175 3.20 -10.38 -17.43
N ALA A 176 2.55 -11.14 -16.54
CA ALA A 176 1.43 -11.99 -16.96
C ALA A 176 0.23 -11.15 -17.39
N SER A 177 -0.06 -10.04 -16.69
CA SER A 177 -1.11 -9.10 -17.10
C SER A 177 -0.83 -8.50 -18.48
N VAL A 178 0.42 -8.11 -18.77
CA VAL A 178 0.81 -7.66 -20.12
C VAL A 178 0.63 -8.75 -21.17
N LYS A 179 1.00 -10.01 -20.87
CA LYS A 179 0.84 -11.14 -21.82
C LYS A 179 -0.62 -11.45 -22.14
N THR A 180 -1.50 -11.30 -21.17
CA THR A 180 -2.94 -11.53 -21.36
C THR A 180 -3.65 -10.31 -21.93
N ALA A 181 -3.05 -9.13 -21.82
CA ALA A 181 -3.58 -7.83 -22.22
C ALA A 181 -4.90 -7.46 -21.52
N TYR A 182 -5.26 -8.10 -20.41
CA TYR A 182 -6.43 -7.76 -19.60
C TYR A 182 -6.22 -8.09 -18.11
N GLY A 183 -7.00 -7.45 -17.27
CA GLY A 183 -7.09 -7.72 -15.85
C GLY A 183 -8.32 -7.08 -15.23
N ARG A 184 -8.71 -7.52 -14.03
CA ARG A 184 -9.64 -6.78 -13.19
C ARG A 184 -8.88 -5.67 -12.44
N CYS A 185 -9.57 -4.84 -11.68
CA CYS A 185 -8.97 -3.73 -10.94
C CYS A 185 -7.78 -4.13 -10.06
N GLY A 186 -7.77 -5.36 -9.51
CA GLY A 186 -6.66 -5.90 -8.74
C GLY A 186 -5.38 -6.09 -9.55
N GLU A 187 -5.46 -6.68 -10.76
CA GLU A 187 -4.34 -6.84 -11.68
C GLU A 187 -3.88 -5.49 -12.26
N GLU A 188 -4.83 -4.65 -12.72
CA GLU A 188 -4.52 -3.34 -13.31
C GLU A 188 -3.77 -2.45 -12.31
N SER A 189 -4.24 -2.38 -11.06
CA SER A 189 -3.57 -1.58 -10.02
C SER A 189 -2.23 -2.17 -9.60
N THR A 190 -2.08 -3.51 -9.51
CA THR A 190 -0.80 -4.16 -9.24
C THR A 190 0.21 -3.87 -10.36
N PHE A 191 -0.21 -3.98 -11.61
CA PHE A 191 0.60 -3.69 -12.80
C PHE A 191 1.03 -2.22 -12.84
N THR A 192 0.10 -1.29 -12.63
CA THR A 192 0.38 0.16 -12.66
C THR A 192 1.33 0.57 -11.53
N VAL A 193 1.15 0.04 -10.32
CA VAL A 193 2.09 0.27 -9.20
C VAL A 193 3.49 -0.25 -9.54
N ALA A 194 3.60 -1.46 -10.13
CA ALA A 194 4.89 -2.01 -10.55
C ALA A 194 5.56 -1.13 -11.62
N ALA A 195 4.80 -0.60 -12.59
CA ALA A 195 5.30 0.29 -13.64
C ALA A 195 5.82 1.62 -13.07
N LEU A 196 5.08 2.25 -12.16
CA LEU A 196 5.52 3.47 -11.48
C LEU A 196 6.79 3.27 -10.66
N ARG A 197 6.83 2.20 -9.87
CA ARG A 197 8.01 1.85 -9.06
C ARG A 197 9.23 1.52 -9.93
N ALA A 198 9.02 1.00 -11.13
CA ALA A 198 10.11 0.70 -12.07
C ALA A 198 10.84 1.96 -12.53
N VAL A 199 10.17 3.11 -12.60
CA VAL A 199 10.79 4.42 -12.91
C VAL A 199 11.01 5.28 -11.66
N GLY A 200 10.99 4.66 -10.47
CA GLY A 200 11.31 5.33 -9.22
C GLY A 200 10.21 6.27 -8.68
N ILE A 201 8.98 6.18 -9.18
CA ILE A 201 7.83 6.94 -8.65
C ILE A 201 7.20 6.13 -7.52
N PRO A 202 7.10 6.68 -6.29
CA PRO A 202 6.44 5.98 -5.19
C PRO A 202 4.97 5.76 -5.51
N ALA A 203 4.52 4.53 -5.36
CA ALA A 203 3.14 4.16 -5.65
C ALA A 203 2.63 3.06 -4.72
N ARG A 204 1.32 3.07 -4.48
CA ARG A 204 0.62 2.09 -3.66
C ARG A 204 -0.74 1.76 -4.23
N GLN A 205 -1.18 0.52 -4.04
CA GLN A 205 -2.54 0.09 -4.36
C GLN A 205 -3.46 0.51 -3.22
N VAL A 206 -4.56 1.17 -3.54
CA VAL A 206 -5.65 1.45 -2.60
C VAL A 206 -6.77 0.47 -2.85
N TYR A 207 -7.40 0.01 -1.78
CA TYR A 207 -8.49 -0.96 -1.84
C TYR A 207 -9.64 -0.54 -0.92
N THR A 208 -10.85 -0.52 -1.47
CA THR A 208 -12.08 -0.52 -0.68
C THR A 208 -12.66 -1.93 -0.68
N PRO A 209 -12.69 -2.62 0.47
CA PRO A 209 -13.12 -4.02 0.51
C PRO A 209 -14.60 -4.19 0.15
N ARG A 210 -15.43 -3.21 0.49
CA ARG A 210 -16.86 -3.15 0.13
C ARG A 210 -17.32 -1.70 0.09
N TRP A 211 -18.08 -1.34 -0.95
CA TRP A 211 -18.81 -0.10 -1.00
C TRP A 211 -19.98 -0.10 0.01
N ALA A 212 -20.28 1.04 0.61
CA ALA A 212 -21.39 1.18 1.54
C ALA A 212 -22.74 1.47 0.86
N HIS A 213 -22.74 1.87 -0.39
CA HIS A 213 -23.92 2.34 -1.12
C HIS A 213 -24.33 1.45 -2.30
N THR A 214 -23.48 0.49 -2.66
CA THR A 214 -23.71 -0.47 -3.73
C THR A 214 -22.91 -1.73 -3.47
N ASP A 215 -23.32 -2.85 -4.06
CA ASP A 215 -22.51 -4.07 -4.02
C ASP A 215 -21.18 -3.88 -4.75
N ASP A 216 -20.18 -4.68 -4.37
CA ASP A 216 -18.83 -4.74 -4.96
C ASP A 216 -17.74 -4.08 -4.11
N ASN A 217 -16.53 -4.20 -4.60
CA ASN A 217 -15.28 -3.64 -4.09
C ASN A 217 -14.54 -2.92 -5.23
N HIS A 218 -13.46 -2.22 -4.92
CA HIS A 218 -12.62 -1.62 -5.97
C HIS A 218 -11.18 -1.46 -5.50
N ALA A 219 -10.25 -1.50 -6.46
CA ALA A 219 -8.85 -1.20 -6.26
C ALA A 219 -8.36 -0.20 -7.32
N TRP A 220 -7.55 0.76 -6.89
CA TRP A 220 -6.94 1.77 -7.75
C TRP A 220 -5.54 2.12 -7.27
N VAL A 221 -4.95 3.19 -7.78
CA VAL A 221 -3.57 3.58 -7.48
C VAL A 221 -3.49 4.97 -6.85
N GLU A 222 -2.63 5.10 -5.86
CA GLU A 222 -2.06 6.37 -5.45
C GLU A 222 -0.58 6.42 -5.82
N ALA A 223 -0.14 7.56 -6.36
CA ALA A 223 1.26 7.88 -6.62
C ALA A 223 1.66 9.17 -5.91
N TRP A 224 2.87 9.18 -5.36
CA TRP A 224 3.40 10.35 -4.66
C TRP A 224 4.16 11.26 -5.62
N ALA A 225 3.87 12.56 -5.56
CA ALA A 225 4.62 13.60 -6.24
C ALA A 225 4.59 14.89 -5.43
N ASP A 226 5.68 15.64 -5.41
CA ASP A 226 5.78 16.98 -4.83
C ASP A 226 5.26 17.07 -3.38
N GLY A 227 5.48 16.03 -2.58
CA GLY A 227 5.05 15.99 -1.17
C GLY A 227 3.63 15.49 -0.92
N HIS A 228 2.88 15.08 -1.96
CA HIS A 228 1.48 14.67 -1.85
C HIS A 228 1.20 13.34 -2.54
N TRP A 229 0.18 12.63 -2.06
CA TRP A 229 -0.39 11.47 -2.73
C TRP A 229 -1.51 11.91 -3.67
N TYR A 230 -1.48 11.41 -4.91
CA TYR A 230 -2.48 11.63 -5.94
C TYR A 230 -3.06 10.30 -6.39
N PHE A 231 -4.36 10.21 -6.54
CA PHE A 231 -5.03 9.00 -6.99
C PHE A 231 -5.45 9.06 -8.46
N PHE A 232 -5.64 7.89 -9.06
CA PHE A 232 -6.17 7.73 -10.42
C PHE A 232 -6.58 6.26 -10.65
N GLY A 233 -7.44 6.02 -11.67
CA GLY A 233 -7.80 4.68 -12.13
C GLY A 233 -6.63 4.01 -12.84
N ALA A 234 -6.29 2.79 -12.42
CA ALA A 234 -5.21 2.02 -13.02
C ALA A 234 -5.59 1.57 -14.44
N CYS A 235 -4.73 1.80 -15.41
CA CYS A 235 -4.98 1.56 -16.84
C CYS A 235 -6.19 2.34 -17.39
N GLU A 236 -6.68 3.33 -16.65
CA GLU A 236 -7.82 4.19 -17.00
C GLU A 236 -7.35 5.65 -17.02
N PRO A 237 -6.64 6.11 -18.07
CA PRO A 237 -6.09 7.45 -18.11
C PRO A 237 -7.14 8.54 -18.10
N GLU A 238 -6.93 9.52 -17.24
CA GLU A 238 -7.69 10.75 -17.16
C GLU A 238 -6.79 11.95 -17.46
N PRO A 239 -7.36 13.10 -17.84
CA PRO A 239 -6.56 14.27 -18.22
C PRO A 239 -5.72 14.86 -17.07
N VAL A 240 -6.10 14.60 -15.82
CA VAL A 240 -5.43 15.10 -14.62
C VAL A 240 -5.49 14.05 -13.49
N LEU A 241 -4.58 14.16 -12.52
CA LEU A 241 -4.62 13.34 -11.29
C LEU A 241 -5.80 13.73 -10.41
N ASN A 242 -6.17 12.85 -9.47
CA ASN A 242 -7.35 12.95 -8.60
C ASN A 242 -8.68 12.92 -9.37
N LEU A 243 -8.67 12.35 -10.56
CA LEU A 243 -9.84 12.12 -11.38
C LEU A 243 -9.94 10.63 -11.74
N GLY A 244 -11.17 10.12 -11.73
CA GLY A 244 -11.54 8.77 -12.11
C GLY A 244 -13.05 8.61 -12.02
N TRP A 245 -13.63 7.63 -12.69
CA TRP A 245 -15.06 7.34 -12.64
C TRP A 245 -15.57 7.11 -11.20
N PHE A 246 -14.66 6.67 -10.32
CA PHE A 246 -14.98 6.33 -8.91
C PHE A 246 -14.90 7.52 -7.94
N ASN A 247 -14.68 8.78 -8.38
CA ASN A 247 -14.69 9.93 -7.48
C ASN A 247 -15.98 10.01 -6.65
N SER A 248 -17.13 9.81 -7.28
CA SER A 248 -18.42 9.80 -6.60
C SER A 248 -18.55 8.63 -5.61
N PRO A 249 -18.36 7.34 -5.99
CA PRO A 249 -18.32 6.23 -5.05
C PRO A 249 -17.32 6.42 -3.90
N ALA A 250 -16.11 6.89 -4.17
CA ALA A 250 -15.08 7.07 -3.16
C ALA A 250 -15.43 8.15 -2.14
N SER A 251 -16.09 9.25 -2.57
CA SER A 251 -16.52 10.32 -1.67
C SER A 251 -17.53 9.89 -0.61
N ARG A 252 -18.15 8.74 -0.79
CA ARG A 252 -19.10 8.10 0.13
C ARG A 252 -18.66 6.71 0.59
N GLY A 253 -17.38 6.44 0.53
CA GLY A 253 -16.80 5.20 1.04
C GLY A 253 -16.71 5.19 2.57
N MET A 254 -16.83 4.01 3.18
CA MET A 254 -16.63 3.83 4.61
C MET A 254 -15.18 3.56 4.97
N LEU A 255 -14.46 2.77 4.17
CA LEU A 255 -13.08 2.42 4.43
C LEU A 255 -12.31 2.20 3.14
N MET A 256 -11.18 2.92 3.01
CA MET A 256 -10.13 2.68 2.03
C MET A 256 -8.82 2.47 2.76
N HIS A 257 -8.11 1.43 2.36
CA HIS A 257 -6.83 1.09 2.97
C HIS A 257 -5.79 0.68 1.94
N THR A 258 -4.54 0.65 2.36
CA THR A 258 -3.42 0.14 1.57
C THR A 258 -2.50 -0.72 2.42
N LYS A 259 -1.85 -1.70 1.79
CA LYS A 259 -0.82 -2.53 2.40
C LYS A 259 0.55 -1.92 2.14
N VAL A 260 1.30 -1.70 3.21
CA VAL A 260 2.68 -1.23 3.17
C VAL A 260 3.57 -2.35 3.68
N PHE A 261 4.38 -2.93 2.79
CA PHE A 261 5.31 -3.98 3.23
C PHE A 261 6.39 -3.39 4.13
N GLY A 262 6.58 -4.01 5.29
CA GLY A 262 7.46 -3.54 6.35
C GLY A 262 6.72 -2.98 7.57
N ARG A 263 7.49 -2.53 8.55
CA ARG A 263 6.99 -1.73 9.67
C ARG A 263 6.90 -0.27 9.23
N TYR A 264 5.70 0.23 9.14
CA TYR A 264 5.42 1.59 8.70
C TYR A 264 5.13 2.49 9.89
N ASN A 265 5.81 3.63 9.95
CA ASN A 265 5.69 4.63 11.02
C ASN A 265 5.17 5.98 10.49
N GLY A 266 4.46 5.98 9.36
CA GLY A 266 3.86 7.17 8.79
C GLY A 266 2.67 7.71 9.59
N PRO A 267 2.07 8.82 9.14
CA PRO A 267 1.04 9.54 9.90
C PRO A 267 -0.35 8.89 9.86
N GLU A 268 -0.58 7.93 8.94
CA GLU A 268 -1.89 7.32 8.75
C GLU A 268 -2.25 6.37 9.90
N GLU A 269 -3.55 6.21 10.17
CA GLU A 269 -4.03 5.25 11.17
C GLU A 269 -3.69 3.82 10.76
N ILE A 270 -3.01 3.09 11.65
CA ILE A 270 -2.72 1.68 11.47
C ILE A 270 -3.99 0.87 11.73
N MET A 271 -4.41 0.11 10.72
CA MET A 271 -5.57 -0.79 10.78
C MET A 271 -5.16 -2.18 11.26
N LEU A 272 -4.06 -2.69 10.75
CA LEU A 272 -3.52 -4.00 11.05
C LEU A 272 -2.00 -3.98 10.90
N GLU A 273 -1.31 -4.60 11.84
CA GLU A 273 0.12 -4.87 11.76
C GLU A 273 0.35 -6.38 11.74
N THR A 274 1.11 -6.84 10.74
CA THR A 274 1.50 -8.24 10.58
C THR A 274 3.03 -8.33 10.52
N PRO A 275 3.63 -9.52 10.63
CA PRO A 275 5.06 -9.67 10.43
C PRO A 275 5.57 -9.23 9.04
N ASN A 276 4.70 -9.15 8.03
CA ASN A 276 5.08 -8.85 6.65
C ASN A 276 4.66 -7.46 6.19
N TYR A 277 3.55 -6.92 6.66
CA TYR A 277 3.03 -5.64 6.22
C TYR A 277 2.23 -4.93 7.32
N THR A 278 2.14 -3.63 7.17
CA THR A 278 1.23 -2.75 7.91
C THR A 278 0.09 -2.35 6.97
N GLU A 279 -1.16 -2.48 7.41
CA GLU A 279 -2.32 -1.98 6.69
C GLU A 279 -2.71 -0.63 7.27
N ILE A 280 -2.75 0.41 6.45
CA ILE A 280 -3.00 1.79 6.84
C ILE A 280 -4.29 2.32 6.22
N ASN A 281 -4.97 3.18 6.96
CA ASN A 281 -6.22 3.82 6.58
C ASN A 281 -5.93 5.08 5.75
N VAL A 282 -6.45 5.13 4.54
CA VAL A 282 -6.30 6.27 3.62
C VAL A 282 -7.66 6.90 3.25
N THR A 283 -8.71 6.58 3.97
CA THR A 283 -10.08 7.04 3.70
C THR A 283 -10.19 8.57 3.64
N GLU A 284 -9.40 9.28 4.45
CA GLU A 284 -9.37 10.75 4.48
C GLU A 284 -9.04 11.39 3.13
N ASN A 285 -8.28 10.70 2.28
CA ASN A 285 -7.92 11.20 0.94
C ASN A 285 -9.13 11.31 -0.01
N TYR A 286 -10.27 10.67 0.34
CA TYR A 286 -11.41 10.48 -0.56
C TYR A 286 -12.72 10.99 0.01
N ALA A 287 -12.95 10.79 1.31
CA ALA A 287 -14.24 11.02 1.97
C ALA A 287 -14.08 11.78 3.27
N PRO A 288 -15.09 12.57 3.67
CA PRO A 288 -15.16 13.10 5.03
C PRO A 288 -15.18 11.98 6.06
N ILE A 289 -14.28 12.02 7.03
CA ILE A 289 -14.09 11.00 8.05
C ILE A 289 -14.56 11.45 9.42
N ALA A 290 -14.83 10.48 10.30
CA ALA A 290 -14.97 10.65 11.73
C ALA A 290 -14.34 9.48 12.48
N LYS A 291 -13.79 9.75 13.67
CA LYS A 291 -13.27 8.73 14.57
C LYS A 291 -14.37 8.30 15.54
N ALA A 292 -14.63 7.00 15.62
CA ALA A 292 -15.57 6.43 16.55
C ALA A 292 -14.85 5.64 17.65
N LEU A 293 -15.48 5.56 18.82
CA LEU A 293 -15.03 4.81 20.00
C LEU A 293 -16.04 3.73 20.35
N VAL A 294 -15.59 2.49 20.47
CA VAL A 294 -16.39 1.35 20.90
C VAL A 294 -15.88 0.87 22.25
N THR A 295 -16.77 0.78 23.24
CA THR A 295 -16.49 0.20 24.56
C THR A 295 -17.23 -1.14 24.69
N VAL A 296 -16.49 -2.20 24.99
CA VAL A 296 -17.03 -3.56 25.18
C VAL A 296 -17.06 -3.93 26.65
N LYS A 297 -18.22 -4.37 27.13
CA LYS A 297 -18.46 -4.78 28.52
C LYS A 297 -19.04 -6.19 28.60
N ASP A 298 -18.76 -6.88 29.68
CA ASP A 298 -19.44 -8.12 30.04
C ASP A 298 -20.85 -7.86 30.61
N ARG A 299 -21.58 -8.94 30.95
CA ARG A 299 -22.93 -8.86 31.57
C ARG A 299 -22.95 -8.15 32.94
N ASN A 300 -21.80 -8.06 33.61
CA ASN A 300 -21.65 -7.37 34.90
C ASN A 300 -21.23 -5.90 34.75
N GLY A 301 -21.12 -5.42 33.50
CA GLY A 301 -20.70 -4.06 33.21
C GLY A 301 -19.20 -3.83 33.31
N GLN A 302 -18.38 -4.91 33.44
CA GLN A 302 -16.92 -4.80 33.47
C GLN A 302 -16.34 -4.71 32.05
N PRO A 303 -15.28 -3.92 31.86
CA PRO A 303 -14.61 -3.83 30.55
C PRO A 303 -13.99 -5.18 30.14
N VAL A 304 -14.10 -5.54 28.88
CA VAL A 304 -13.53 -6.76 28.32
C VAL A 304 -12.27 -6.41 27.53
N THR A 305 -11.12 -6.82 28.03
CA THR A 305 -9.82 -6.66 27.36
C THR A 305 -9.64 -7.74 26.29
N GLY A 306 -9.14 -7.37 25.10
CA GLY A 306 -8.86 -8.30 24.01
C GLY A 306 -10.11 -8.84 23.30
N ALA A 307 -11.29 -8.27 23.54
CA ALA A 307 -12.49 -8.60 22.77
C ALA A 307 -12.24 -8.29 21.28
N ARG A 308 -12.62 -9.22 20.41
CA ARG A 308 -12.59 -9.04 18.95
C ARG A 308 -13.77 -8.16 18.56
N VAL A 309 -13.46 -7.04 17.90
CA VAL A 309 -14.46 -6.08 17.42
C VAL A 309 -14.38 -5.99 15.90
N GLU A 310 -15.46 -6.32 15.24
CA GLU A 310 -15.60 -6.31 13.80
C GLU A 310 -16.50 -5.15 13.37
N PHE A 311 -15.99 -4.32 12.47
CA PHE A 311 -16.74 -3.24 11.83
C PHE A 311 -17.20 -3.76 10.47
N LYS A 312 -18.52 -3.72 10.25
CA LYS A 312 -19.14 -4.41 9.11
C LYS A 312 -19.97 -3.43 8.28
N VAL A 313 -19.84 -3.57 6.95
CA VAL A 313 -20.63 -2.86 5.95
C VAL A 313 -21.61 -3.86 5.34
N TYR A 314 -22.87 -3.44 5.12
CA TYR A 314 -23.86 -4.25 4.40
C TYR A 314 -23.57 -4.21 2.90
N ASN A 315 -23.32 -5.39 2.31
CA ASN A 315 -22.94 -5.52 0.91
C ASN A 315 -23.13 -6.97 0.48
N TYR A 316 -23.65 -7.23 -0.74
CA TYR A 316 -24.02 -8.57 -1.20
C TYR A 316 -24.94 -9.34 -0.24
N ALA A 317 -25.94 -8.65 0.31
CA ALA A 317 -26.91 -9.21 1.25
C ALA A 317 -26.30 -9.82 2.53
N GLU A 318 -25.10 -9.36 2.94
CA GLU A 318 -24.44 -9.75 4.18
C GLU A 318 -23.77 -8.56 4.86
N PHE A 319 -23.52 -8.70 6.18
CA PHE A 319 -22.68 -7.77 6.93
C PHE A 319 -21.21 -8.22 6.82
N TYR A 320 -20.51 -7.70 5.81
CA TYR A 320 -19.11 -8.01 5.54
C TYR A 320 -18.17 -7.22 6.45
N THR A 321 -17.23 -7.90 7.09
CA THR A 321 -16.22 -7.28 7.98
C THR A 321 -15.17 -6.54 7.15
N VAL A 322 -15.13 -5.22 7.29
CA VAL A 322 -14.13 -4.38 6.62
C VAL A 322 -12.94 -4.05 7.51
N ALA A 323 -13.11 -4.12 8.84
CA ALA A 323 -12.01 -3.95 9.80
C ALA A 323 -12.24 -4.83 11.04
N THR A 324 -11.15 -5.38 11.56
CA THR A 324 -11.14 -6.12 12.83
C THR A 324 -10.08 -5.50 13.74
N LYS A 325 -10.50 -5.13 14.95
CA LYS A 325 -9.61 -4.61 15.99
C LYS A 325 -9.89 -5.31 17.32
N TYR A 326 -9.03 -5.10 18.30
CA TYR A 326 -9.14 -5.71 19.62
C TYR A 326 -9.15 -4.63 20.70
N THR A 327 -9.99 -4.81 21.71
CA THR A 327 -10.09 -3.85 22.83
C THR A 327 -8.84 -3.83 23.69
N ASP A 328 -8.51 -2.65 24.20
CA ASP A 328 -7.44 -2.44 25.17
C ASP A 328 -7.82 -2.84 26.60
N ALA A 329 -6.97 -2.53 27.59
CA ALA A 329 -7.20 -2.83 28.99
C ALA A 329 -8.45 -2.12 29.58
N SER A 330 -8.91 -1.05 28.98
CA SER A 330 -10.15 -0.36 29.35
C SER A 330 -11.39 -0.86 28.62
N GLY A 331 -11.25 -1.93 27.82
CA GLY A 331 -12.31 -2.48 27.00
C GLY A 331 -12.65 -1.62 25.79
N GLN A 332 -11.75 -0.75 25.35
CA GLN A 332 -12.00 0.24 24.30
C GLN A 332 -11.22 -0.03 23.02
N VAL A 333 -11.80 0.34 21.91
CA VAL A 333 -11.17 0.35 20.59
C VAL A 333 -11.75 1.48 19.73
N SER A 334 -10.91 2.06 18.86
CA SER A 334 -11.36 3.13 17.96
C SER A 334 -11.10 2.77 16.50
N LEU A 335 -11.91 3.34 15.60
CA LEU A 335 -11.75 3.30 14.16
C LEU A 335 -12.09 4.66 13.57
N THR A 336 -11.28 5.11 12.61
CA THR A 336 -11.61 6.24 11.73
C THR A 336 -12.23 5.71 10.44
N ALA A 337 -13.39 6.23 10.04
CA ALA A 337 -14.08 5.79 8.82
C ALA A 337 -14.91 6.93 8.21
N GLY A 338 -15.48 6.69 7.03
CA GLY A 338 -16.43 7.61 6.40
C GLY A 338 -17.65 7.88 7.28
N LYS A 339 -18.30 9.01 7.07
CA LYS A 339 -19.42 9.50 7.91
C LYS A 339 -20.76 8.81 7.61
N GLY A 340 -20.77 7.49 7.58
CA GLY A 340 -21.96 6.64 7.47
C GLY A 340 -22.16 5.76 8.69
N ASP A 341 -22.96 4.71 8.52
CA ASP A 341 -23.26 3.73 9.56
C ASP A 341 -22.56 2.39 9.27
N MET A 342 -22.12 1.69 10.31
CA MET A 342 -21.65 0.31 10.28
C MET A 342 -22.39 -0.53 11.33
N LEU A 343 -22.52 -1.82 11.07
CA LEU A 343 -22.80 -2.79 12.13
C LEU A 343 -21.47 -3.09 12.85
N VAL A 344 -21.46 -2.96 14.18
CA VAL A 344 -20.32 -3.37 15.01
C VAL A 344 -20.68 -4.63 15.76
N TRP A 345 -19.83 -5.65 15.61
CA TRP A 345 -19.96 -6.95 16.28
C TRP A 345 -18.77 -7.17 17.21
N ALA A 346 -19.02 -7.32 18.50
CA ALA A 346 -17.97 -7.65 19.47
C ALA A 346 -18.15 -9.07 20.01
N SER A 347 -17.04 -9.79 20.20
CA SER A 347 -17.07 -11.15 20.75
C SER A 347 -15.87 -11.45 21.64
N ASP A 348 -16.10 -12.26 22.69
CA ASP A 348 -15.06 -12.86 23.54
C ASP A 348 -15.58 -14.19 24.14
N LYS A 349 -14.77 -15.24 24.10
CA LYS A 349 -15.00 -16.56 24.77
C LYS A 349 -16.40 -17.13 24.55
N GLY A 350 -16.95 -17.04 23.33
CA GLY A 350 -18.26 -17.59 22.97
C GLY A 350 -19.46 -16.72 23.34
N THR A 351 -19.22 -15.54 23.88
CA THR A 351 -20.23 -14.50 24.04
C THR A 351 -20.06 -13.41 23.02
N PHE A 352 -21.14 -12.75 22.62
CA PHE A 352 -21.11 -11.66 21.67
C PHE A 352 -22.18 -10.59 21.96
N GLY A 353 -22.00 -9.44 21.33
CA GLY A 353 -22.97 -8.37 21.26
C GLY A 353 -22.78 -7.56 19.98
N PHE A 354 -23.82 -6.94 19.48
CA PHE A 354 -23.73 -6.11 18.28
C PHE A 354 -24.70 -4.95 18.34
N SER A 355 -24.41 -3.90 17.60
CA SER A 355 -25.32 -2.78 17.39
C SER A 355 -24.85 -1.92 16.21
N LYS A 356 -25.72 -1.06 15.71
CA LYS A 356 -25.38 -0.03 14.77
C LYS A 356 -24.52 1.05 15.41
N LEU A 357 -23.48 1.48 14.71
CA LEU A 357 -22.64 2.64 15.03
C LEU A 357 -22.78 3.67 13.91
N SER A 358 -23.11 4.91 14.25
CA SER A 358 -23.16 6.02 13.29
C SER A 358 -21.96 6.93 13.48
N PHE A 359 -21.03 6.93 12.53
CA PHE A 359 -19.83 7.77 12.57
C PHE A 359 -20.14 9.27 12.49
N SER A 360 -21.28 9.65 11.89
CA SER A 360 -21.68 11.05 11.75
C SER A 360 -22.53 11.58 12.91
N LYS A 361 -23.39 10.73 13.51
CA LYS A 361 -24.42 11.17 14.46
C LYS A 361 -24.11 10.76 15.90
N GLN A 362 -23.54 9.57 16.09
CA GLN A 362 -23.26 8.98 17.40
C GLN A 362 -21.98 8.14 17.29
N PRO A 363 -20.79 8.77 17.34
CA PRO A 363 -19.51 8.09 17.16
C PRO A 363 -19.03 7.34 18.43
N GLU A 364 -19.87 7.20 19.44
CA GLU A 364 -19.58 6.44 20.66
C GLU A 364 -20.60 5.32 20.82
N LEU A 365 -20.14 4.10 21.05
CA LEU A 365 -20.96 2.91 21.22
C LEU A 365 -20.47 2.09 22.41
N THR A 366 -21.39 1.70 23.29
CA THR A 366 -21.11 0.67 24.30
C THR A 366 -21.83 -0.62 23.94
N LEU A 367 -21.10 -1.70 23.81
CA LEU A 367 -21.64 -3.05 23.57
C LEU A 367 -21.50 -3.91 24.82
N THR A 368 -22.55 -4.66 25.13
CA THR A 368 -22.53 -5.69 26.16
C THR A 368 -22.50 -7.05 25.52
N LEU A 369 -21.57 -7.93 25.94
CA LEU A 369 -21.50 -9.32 25.49
C LEU A 369 -22.54 -10.16 26.24
N ASP A 370 -23.81 -10.01 25.88
CA ASP A 370 -24.96 -10.63 26.55
C ASP A 370 -25.61 -11.76 25.76
N LYS A 371 -25.16 -12.02 24.55
CA LYS A 371 -25.63 -13.10 23.67
C LYS A 371 -24.62 -14.23 23.57
N LYS A 372 -25.08 -15.42 23.22
CA LYS A 372 -24.27 -16.62 22.99
C LYS A 372 -24.78 -17.41 21.80
N GLU A 373 -23.96 -18.30 21.27
CA GLU A 373 -24.35 -19.21 20.21
C GLU A 373 -25.65 -19.97 20.56
N GLY A 374 -26.57 -20.03 19.60
CA GLY A 374 -27.89 -20.65 19.76
C GLY A 374 -29.00 -19.72 20.27
N ASP A 375 -28.68 -18.50 20.69
CA ASP A 375 -29.70 -17.50 20.99
C ASP A 375 -30.43 -17.10 19.70
N ILE A 376 -31.75 -16.99 19.77
CA ILE A 376 -32.61 -16.55 18.67
C ILE A 376 -33.06 -15.13 18.98
N PHE A 377 -32.85 -14.23 18.02
CA PHE A 377 -33.27 -12.84 18.11
C PHE A 377 -33.61 -12.31 16.70
N GLU A 378 -34.39 -11.28 16.66
CA GLU A 378 -34.75 -10.52 15.44
C GLU A 378 -34.56 -9.05 15.74
N GLU A 379 -33.90 -8.32 14.84
CA GLU A 379 -33.61 -6.90 15.00
C GLU A 379 -33.59 -6.21 13.64
N ASP A 380 -34.36 -5.14 13.51
CA ASP A 380 -34.35 -4.27 12.34
C ASP A 380 -33.20 -3.27 12.44
N ILE A 381 -32.29 -3.28 11.48
CA ILE A 381 -31.12 -2.41 11.43
C ILE A 381 -31.17 -1.55 10.19
N ASP A 382 -31.38 -0.24 10.35
CA ASP A 382 -31.29 0.75 9.27
C ASP A 382 -29.86 1.26 9.16
N ILE A 383 -29.17 0.97 8.05
CA ILE A 383 -27.80 1.37 7.75
C ILE A 383 -27.80 2.47 6.70
N VAL A 384 -27.24 3.63 7.05
CA VAL A 384 -27.18 4.79 6.17
C VAL A 384 -25.75 4.98 5.68
N PRO A 385 -25.49 4.91 4.35
CA PRO A 385 -24.15 5.18 3.79
C PRO A 385 -23.80 6.67 3.94
N PRO A 386 -22.50 7.05 3.81
CA PRO A 386 -22.11 8.46 3.76
C PRO A 386 -22.78 9.21 2.61
N VAL A 387 -22.95 10.51 2.80
CA VAL A 387 -23.48 11.41 1.75
C VAL A 387 -22.45 11.57 0.65
N GLU A 388 -22.88 11.47 -0.60
CA GLU A 388 -22.04 11.71 -1.76
C GLU A 388 -21.63 13.19 -1.85
N ASN A 389 -20.32 13.43 -1.94
CA ASN A 389 -19.77 14.77 -2.05
C ASN A 389 -18.39 14.73 -2.72
N PRO A 390 -18.29 14.40 -4.03
CA PRO A 390 -17.00 14.29 -4.71
C PRO A 390 -16.36 15.66 -4.88
N ILE A 391 -15.06 15.72 -4.61
CA ILE A 391 -14.21 16.86 -4.99
C ILE A 391 -13.59 16.50 -6.33
N LEU A 392 -13.90 17.30 -7.37
CA LEU A 392 -13.38 17.10 -8.71
C LEU A 392 -12.31 18.15 -9.02
N PRO A 393 -11.18 17.77 -9.62
CA PRO A 393 -10.18 18.71 -10.08
C PRO A 393 -10.69 19.47 -11.29
N GLU A 394 -10.15 20.67 -11.52
CA GLU A 394 -10.38 21.42 -12.75
C GLU A 394 -9.67 20.74 -13.92
N VAL A 395 -10.37 20.67 -15.06
CA VAL A 395 -9.86 20.09 -16.30
C VAL A 395 -10.08 21.07 -17.43
N THR A 396 -9.01 21.49 -18.11
CA THR A 396 -9.15 22.37 -19.27
C THR A 396 -9.64 21.60 -20.51
N PRO A 397 -10.29 22.30 -21.48
CA PRO A 397 -10.70 21.66 -22.73
C PRO A 397 -9.53 21.02 -23.48
N GLU A 398 -8.35 21.63 -23.43
CA GLU A 398 -7.12 21.14 -24.08
C GLU A 398 -6.63 19.84 -23.44
N GLN A 399 -6.61 19.77 -22.10
CA GLN A 399 -6.25 18.55 -21.38
C GLN A 399 -7.21 17.40 -21.71
N ARG A 400 -8.52 17.68 -21.76
CA ARG A 400 -9.52 16.67 -22.13
C ARG A 400 -9.33 16.22 -23.57
N ALA A 401 -9.20 17.13 -24.53
CA ALA A 401 -9.00 16.79 -25.93
C ALA A 401 -7.74 15.96 -26.17
N GLU A 402 -6.64 16.27 -25.47
CA GLU A 402 -5.40 15.49 -25.57
C GLU A 402 -5.56 14.08 -24.97
N ASN A 403 -6.21 13.95 -23.81
CA ASN A 403 -6.50 12.65 -23.23
C ASN A 403 -7.39 11.79 -24.16
N ASP A 404 -8.48 12.35 -24.68
CA ASP A 404 -9.38 11.66 -25.62
C ASP A 404 -8.66 11.21 -26.89
N ARG A 405 -7.77 12.06 -27.42
CA ARG A 405 -6.94 11.72 -28.58
C ARG A 405 -6.03 10.50 -28.29
N ARG A 406 -5.43 10.46 -27.11
CA ARG A 406 -4.54 9.36 -26.71
C ARG A 406 -5.29 8.08 -26.44
N MET A 407 -6.50 8.15 -25.91
CA MET A 407 -7.35 6.97 -25.66
C MET A 407 -7.83 6.29 -26.95
N MET A 408 -7.77 6.96 -28.08
CA MET A 408 -8.13 6.41 -29.40
C MET A 408 -6.96 5.79 -30.16
N GLN A 409 -5.75 5.85 -29.64
CA GLN A 409 -4.54 5.27 -30.21
C GLN A 409 -4.26 3.87 -29.64
#